data_f6f37fd36bacc8a0539486df641d2220
#
_entry.id   f6f37fd36bacc8a0539486df641d2220
#
_cell.length_a   1.000
_cell.length_b   1.000
_cell.length_c   1.000
_cell.angle_alpha   90.00
_cell.angle_beta   90.00
_cell.angle_gamma   90.00
#
_symmetry.space_group_name_H-M   'P 1'
#
loop_
_entity.id
_entity.type
_entity.pdbx_description
1 polymer ?
#
loop_
_entity_poly.entity_id
_entity_poly.type
_entity_poly.pdbx_seq_one_letter_code
_entity_poly.pdbx_strand_id
1 'polypeptide(L)'
;MPPNASMNRRQFIHTTALTATTLLSLRTVSAAERPAGVNWPIGCFNRPWLGDKNKWDYDTALDGIKAAGYKLTGMLTRTGKEPFIGSDATPEYLAELKKRIATRGLAVNLGALRIKFEQPLAEQIKDARQQIDNGKTMGVEFLLTFGANSPAQYEDYYNLMQETSAYAQERGLKVVLKPHGGASGAAEEILRCLEKVKHPNFKIWFDAGNIIYYTDKDPLEQLKPIASQVTGFCAKDCDKQNGSVWLEFGKGKVDFRAVFSELKGAGFKGPVMVECCALGDTPEIVTANARKSREYLENLFATL
;
A
#
# COMPACT_ATOMS: atom_id res chain seq x y z
N MET A 1 -75.03 -54.07 16.53
CA MET A 1 -74.76 -54.81 17.76
C MET A 1 -73.43 -55.53 17.57
N PRO A 2 -72.68 -55.61 18.62
CA PRO A 2 -71.22 -55.49 18.72
C PRO A 2 -70.55 -56.86 18.79
N PRO A 3 -69.35 -57.07 19.22
CA PRO A 3 -68.29 -56.15 19.70
C PRO A 3 -66.82 -56.51 19.29
N ASN A 4 -65.92 -55.64 19.68
CA ASN A 4 -64.65 -55.88 20.36
C ASN A 4 -63.84 -57.14 20.13
N ALA A 5 -62.53 -56.92 19.86
CA ALA A 5 -61.44 -57.34 20.76
C ALA A 5 -60.08 -56.98 20.11
N SER A 6 -59.47 -56.12 20.76
CA SER A 6 -58.13 -56.06 21.31
C SER A 6 -57.39 -57.42 21.40
N MET A 7 -56.13 -57.38 21.12
CA MET A 7 -54.99 -58.12 21.74
C MET A 7 -53.88 -58.32 20.74
N ASN A 8 -52.68 -58.42 21.01
CA ASN A 8 -51.81 -58.19 22.19
C ASN A 8 -50.39 -58.46 21.68
N ARG A 9 -49.49 -57.84 22.36
CA ARG A 9 -48.05 -58.05 22.25
C ARG A 9 -47.64 -59.52 22.41
N ARG A 10 -46.57 -59.83 21.73
CA ARG A 10 -45.47 -60.75 22.10
C ARG A 10 -45.19 -61.88 21.13
N GLN A 11 -43.89 -61.96 20.92
CA GLN A 11 -43.06 -63.07 20.48
C GLN A 11 -42.98 -63.44 19.03
N PHE A 12 -41.84 -63.10 18.46
CA PHE A 12 -41.03 -64.12 17.84
C PHE A 12 -39.54 -63.86 18.01
N ILE A 13 -38.90 -64.89 18.46
CA ILE A 13 -37.50 -65.05 18.84
C ILE A 13 -36.72 -65.58 17.61
N HIS A 14 -35.54 -65.09 17.46
CA HIS A 14 -34.35 -65.70 16.86
C HIS A 14 -34.35 -66.24 15.45
N THR A 15 -33.54 -65.56 14.61
CA THR A 15 -32.52 -66.31 13.84
C THR A 15 -31.31 -65.39 13.66
N THR A 16 -30.20 -65.82 14.20
CA THR A 16 -28.87 -65.21 14.12
C THR A 16 -28.33 -65.41 12.71
N ALA A 17 -27.98 -64.30 12.05
CA ALA A 17 -27.05 -64.30 10.93
C ALA A 17 -25.94 -63.28 11.21
N LEU A 18 -24.77 -63.81 11.56
CA LEU A 18 -23.54 -63.03 11.66
C LEU A 18 -23.15 -62.63 10.22
N THR A 19 -23.30 -61.37 9.90
CA THR A 19 -22.59 -60.71 8.81
C THR A 19 -21.59 -59.73 9.42
N ALA A 20 -20.32 -60.08 9.30
CA ALA A 20 -19.21 -59.22 9.65
C ALA A 20 -19.17 -58.02 8.68
N THR A 21 -19.68 -56.88 9.15
CA THR A 21 -19.54 -55.62 8.40
C THR A 21 -18.23 -55.00 8.86
N THR A 22 -17.22 -55.12 8.00
CA THR A 22 -15.95 -54.40 8.09
C THR A 22 -16.24 -52.92 7.90
N LEU A 23 -16.32 -52.15 8.99
CA LEU A 23 -16.35 -50.68 8.95
C LEU A 23 -14.98 -50.20 8.46
N LEU A 24 -14.87 -49.93 7.17
CA LEU A 24 -13.84 -49.04 6.66
C LEU A 24 -14.11 -47.64 7.22
N SER A 25 -13.36 -47.25 8.24
CA SER A 25 -13.26 -45.87 8.69
C SER A 25 -12.58 -45.08 7.58
N LEU A 26 -13.35 -44.46 6.69
CA LEU A 26 -12.90 -43.37 5.88
C LEU A 26 -12.47 -42.25 6.83
N ARG A 27 -11.15 -42.20 7.12
CA ARG A 27 -10.55 -40.97 7.65
C ARG A 27 -10.77 -39.90 6.58
N THR A 28 -11.76 -39.07 6.79
CA THR A 28 -11.84 -37.79 6.12
C THR A 28 -10.56 -37.04 6.51
N VAL A 29 -9.60 -36.99 5.59
CA VAL A 29 -8.50 -36.05 5.69
C VAL A 29 -9.19 -34.69 5.63
N SER A 30 -9.30 -34.07 6.80
CA SER A 30 -9.70 -32.66 6.90
C SER A 30 -8.79 -31.92 5.93
N ALA A 31 -9.36 -31.36 4.86
CA ALA A 31 -8.64 -30.40 4.04
C ALA A 31 -8.21 -29.31 5.02
N ALA A 32 -6.92 -29.19 5.27
CA ALA A 32 -6.38 -28.08 6.05
C ALA A 32 -6.99 -26.83 5.43
N GLU A 33 -7.80 -26.10 6.22
CA GLU A 33 -8.34 -24.81 5.79
C GLU A 33 -7.16 -23.99 5.31
N ARG A 34 -7.14 -23.63 4.01
CA ARG A 34 -6.16 -22.69 3.51
C ARG A 34 -6.31 -21.44 4.35
N PRO A 35 -5.23 -20.89 4.92
CA PRO A 35 -5.33 -19.65 5.67
C PRO A 35 -6.05 -18.62 4.77
N ALA A 36 -7.08 -18.01 5.31
CA ALA A 36 -7.80 -16.96 4.59
C ALA A 36 -6.78 -15.89 4.20
N GLY A 37 -6.67 -15.62 2.92
CA GLY A 37 -5.75 -14.62 2.38
C GLY A 37 -6.02 -13.24 3.00
N VAL A 38 -5.14 -12.29 2.77
CA VAL A 38 -5.32 -10.91 3.23
C VAL A 38 -6.11 -10.10 2.19
N ASN A 39 -6.91 -9.15 2.67
CA ASN A 39 -7.68 -8.24 1.81
C ASN A 39 -7.20 -6.79 2.03
N TRP A 40 -5.96 -6.51 1.67
CA TRP A 40 -5.42 -5.15 1.72
C TRP A 40 -5.82 -4.35 0.48
N PRO A 41 -6.22 -3.06 0.63
CA PRO A 41 -6.54 -2.23 -0.52
C PRO A 41 -5.35 -2.10 -1.46
N ILE A 42 -5.56 -2.34 -2.76
CA ILE A 42 -4.53 -2.18 -3.79
C ILE A 42 -4.87 -0.95 -4.63
N GLY A 43 -3.89 -0.07 -4.78
CA GLY A 43 -4.00 1.12 -5.62
C GLY A 43 -2.79 1.30 -6.54
N CYS A 44 -2.82 2.36 -7.34
CA CYS A 44 -1.73 2.69 -8.23
C CYS A 44 -1.47 4.21 -8.22
N PHE A 45 -0.19 4.59 -8.16
CA PHE A 45 0.21 5.97 -8.34
C PHE A 45 0.14 6.40 -9.81
N ASN A 46 0.13 7.70 -10.04
CA ASN A 46 0.22 8.26 -11.39
C ASN A 46 1.62 8.13 -12.03
N ARG A 47 2.64 7.75 -11.26
CA ARG A 47 4.04 7.71 -11.69
C ARG A 47 4.31 6.83 -12.92
N PRO A 48 3.69 5.65 -13.13
CA PRO A 48 3.93 4.85 -14.34
C PRO A 48 3.71 5.61 -15.64
N TRP A 49 2.78 6.55 -15.70
CA TRP A 49 2.48 7.35 -16.89
C TRP A 49 3.21 8.69 -16.94
N LEU A 50 3.75 9.17 -15.81
CA LEU A 50 4.32 10.52 -15.67
C LEU A 50 5.78 10.54 -15.20
N GLY A 51 6.35 9.38 -14.84
CA GLY A 51 7.71 9.29 -14.29
C GLY A 51 8.77 9.14 -15.37
N ASP A 52 9.94 9.69 -15.09
CA ASP A 52 11.20 9.58 -15.81
C ASP A 52 11.11 9.71 -17.35
N LYS A 53 10.70 8.67 -18.06
CA LYS A 53 10.64 8.63 -19.53
C LYS A 53 9.24 8.87 -20.08
N ASN A 54 8.19 8.64 -19.31
CA ASN A 54 6.80 8.82 -19.72
C ASN A 54 6.31 10.19 -19.29
N LYS A 55 5.84 10.99 -20.24
CA LYS A 55 5.48 12.39 -20.03
C LYS A 55 4.05 12.68 -20.45
N TRP A 56 3.15 11.70 -20.26
CA TRP A 56 1.73 11.93 -20.52
C TRP A 56 1.14 12.86 -19.47
N ASP A 57 -0.10 13.24 -19.62
CA ASP A 57 -0.81 14.11 -18.69
C ASP A 57 -1.53 13.31 -17.57
N TYR A 58 -2.13 14.04 -16.63
CA TYR A 58 -2.88 13.44 -15.52
C TYR A 58 -4.11 12.68 -15.99
N ASP A 59 -4.80 13.14 -17.04
CA ASP A 59 -5.98 12.46 -17.56
C ASP A 59 -5.61 11.11 -18.16
N THR A 60 -4.54 11.04 -18.93
CA THR A 60 -3.97 9.78 -19.43
C THR A 60 -3.61 8.83 -18.28
N ALA A 61 -2.98 9.34 -17.21
CA ALA A 61 -2.65 8.53 -16.05
C ALA A 61 -3.90 8.01 -15.32
N LEU A 62 -4.89 8.87 -15.08
CA LEU A 62 -6.15 8.50 -14.42
C LEU A 62 -6.96 7.49 -15.24
N ASP A 63 -7.01 7.66 -16.56
CA ASP A 63 -7.67 6.73 -17.47
C ASP A 63 -6.96 5.38 -17.48
N GLY A 64 -5.62 5.38 -17.49
CA GLY A 64 -4.81 4.17 -17.40
C GLY A 64 -4.98 3.43 -16.07
N ILE A 65 -4.99 4.14 -14.94
CA ILE A 65 -5.26 3.57 -13.61
C ILE A 65 -6.63 2.89 -13.56
N LYS A 66 -7.67 3.59 -14.04
CA LYS A 66 -9.03 3.04 -14.14
C LYS A 66 -9.06 1.80 -15.04
N ALA A 67 -8.48 1.88 -16.24
CA ALA A 67 -8.47 0.80 -17.22
C ALA A 67 -7.65 -0.41 -16.75
N ALA A 68 -6.62 -0.21 -15.91
CA ALA A 68 -5.89 -1.29 -15.25
C ALA A 68 -6.69 -1.96 -14.12
N GLY A 69 -7.88 -1.45 -13.77
CA GLY A 69 -8.81 -2.04 -12.81
C GLY A 69 -8.65 -1.57 -11.36
N TYR A 70 -7.83 -0.57 -11.12
CA TYR A 70 -7.71 0.04 -9.79
C TYR A 70 -8.92 0.91 -9.44
N LYS A 71 -9.20 1.03 -8.14
CA LYS A 71 -10.19 1.95 -7.58
C LYS A 71 -9.56 3.02 -6.71
N LEU A 72 -8.30 2.79 -6.32
CA LEU A 72 -7.55 3.65 -5.43
C LEU A 72 -6.33 4.21 -6.18
N THR A 73 -6.10 5.51 -6.06
CA THR A 73 -4.93 6.18 -6.64
C THR A 73 -4.21 7.05 -5.63
N GLY A 74 -2.98 7.37 -5.92
CA GLY A 74 -2.17 8.35 -5.21
C GLY A 74 -1.43 9.24 -6.22
N MET A 75 -1.25 10.51 -5.87
CA MET A 75 -0.56 11.47 -6.71
C MET A 75 0.87 11.70 -6.21
N LEU A 76 1.81 11.01 -6.84
CA LEU A 76 3.22 11.09 -6.50
C LEU A 76 4.00 12.04 -7.41
N THR A 77 3.70 12.01 -8.71
CA THR A 77 4.37 12.84 -9.71
C THR A 77 3.53 14.08 -10.00
N ARG A 78 4.14 15.27 -9.85
CA ARG A 78 3.58 16.58 -10.23
C ARG A 78 4.15 17.00 -11.57
N THR A 79 3.43 17.88 -12.25
CA THR A 79 3.90 18.57 -13.46
C THR A 79 3.73 20.07 -13.27
N GLY A 80 4.30 20.89 -14.15
CA GLY A 80 4.12 22.34 -14.08
C GLY A 80 2.67 22.81 -14.23
N LYS A 81 1.81 21.97 -14.82
CA LYS A 81 0.37 22.24 -14.96
C LYS A 81 -0.49 21.56 -13.89
N GLU A 82 0.08 20.63 -13.16
CA GLU A 82 -0.62 19.78 -12.19
C GLU A 82 0.12 19.79 -10.85
N PRO A 83 -0.03 20.85 -10.05
CA PRO A 83 0.63 20.99 -8.76
C PRO A 83 0.10 20.00 -7.70
N PHE A 84 -1.04 19.35 -7.95
CA PHE A 84 -1.76 18.48 -7.03
C PHE A 84 -2.05 19.21 -5.71
N ILE A 85 -1.50 18.73 -4.57
CA ILE A 85 -1.64 19.39 -3.29
C ILE A 85 -0.57 20.47 -3.04
N GLY A 86 0.21 20.87 -4.05
CA GLY A 86 1.23 21.91 -3.90
C GLY A 86 0.67 23.20 -3.29
N SER A 87 1.52 23.96 -2.63
CA SER A 87 1.13 25.25 -2.02
C SER A 87 0.66 26.28 -3.06
N ASP A 88 0.99 26.04 -4.32
CA ASP A 88 0.59 26.81 -5.51
C ASP A 88 -0.73 26.34 -6.15
N ALA A 89 -1.34 25.25 -5.64
CA ALA A 89 -2.63 24.77 -6.14
C ALA A 89 -3.76 25.69 -5.70
N THR A 90 -4.58 26.17 -6.67
CA THR A 90 -5.73 27.00 -6.37
C THR A 90 -6.95 26.16 -5.95
N PRO A 91 -7.92 26.74 -5.21
CA PRO A 91 -9.16 26.03 -4.86
C PRO A 91 -9.93 25.50 -6.09
N GLU A 92 -9.96 26.27 -7.18
CA GLU A 92 -10.62 25.91 -8.45
C GLU A 92 -9.94 24.70 -9.09
N TYR A 93 -8.61 24.69 -9.12
CA TYR A 93 -7.83 23.55 -9.62
C TYR A 93 -8.10 22.28 -8.78
N LEU A 94 -8.08 22.39 -7.45
CA LEU A 94 -8.34 21.26 -6.57
C LEU A 94 -9.76 20.69 -6.76
N ALA A 95 -10.77 21.57 -6.91
CA ALA A 95 -12.15 21.18 -7.17
C ALA A 95 -12.26 20.44 -8.51
N GLU A 96 -11.64 20.95 -9.57
CA GLU A 96 -11.67 20.33 -10.90
C GLU A 96 -10.91 19.00 -10.91
N LEU A 97 -9.72 18.91 -10.32
CA LEU A 97 -8.98 17.66 -10.21
C LEU A 97 -9.76 16.59 -9.43
N LYS A 98 -10.38 16.98 -8.31
CA LYS A 98 -11.23 16.08 -7.52
C LYS A 98 -12.37 15.52 -8.35
N LYS A 99 -13.02 16.35 -9.17
CA LYS A 99 -14.08 15.96 -10.10
C LYS A 99 -13.53 15.00 -11.18
N ARG A 100 -12.38 15.30 -11.79
CA ARG A 100 -11.71 14.45 -12.80
C ARG A 100 -11.42 13.04 -12.25
N ILE A 101 -10.98 12.94 -10.99
CA ILE A 101 -10.74 11.66 -10.31
C ILE A 101 -12.06 10.94 -10.06
N ALA A 102 -13.06 11.62 -9.48
CA ALA A 102 -14.33 11.04 -9.10
C ALA A 102 -15.16 10.54 -10.30
N THR A 103 -15.16 11.26 -11.43
CA THR A 103 -15.87 10.85 -12.66
C THR A 103 -15.34 9.56 -13.27
N ARG A 104 -14.10 9.19 -12.93
CA ARG A 104 -13.49 7.92 -13.31
C ARG A 104 -13.79 6.78 -12.32
N GLY A 105 -14.51 7.08 -11.24
CA GLY A 105 -14.77 6.12 -10.17
C GLY A 105 -13.54 5.78 -9.34
N LEU A 106 -12.57 6.68 -9.29
CA LEU A 106 -11.35 6.58 -8.50
C LEU A 106 -11.49 7.34 -7.19
N ALA A 107 -10.81 6.86 -6.14
CA ALA A 107 -10.57 7.58 -4.90
C ALA A 107 -9.07 7.86 -4.77
N VAL A 108 -8.71 9.07 -4.33
CA VAL A 108 -7.33 9.41 -4.02
C VAL A 108 -7.10 9.25 -2.52
N ASN A 109 -6.03 8.55 -2.12
CA ASN A 109 -5.73 8.33 -0.70
C ASN A 109 -4.41 8.93 -0.24
N LEU A 110 -3.53 9.31 -1.17
CA LEU A 110 -2.19 9.77 -0.82
C LEU A 110 -1.75 10.93 -1.71
N GLY A 111 -1.10 11.92 -1.06
CA GLY A 111 -0.38 13.00 -1.70
C GLY A 111 1.05 13.12 -1.18
N ALA A 112 2.02 13.36 -2.07
CA ALA A 112 3.38 13.59 -1.67
C ALA A 112 3.59 15.04 -1.20
N LEU A 113 4.09 15.22 0.03
CA LEU A 113 4.63 16.50 0.50
C LEU A 113 5.93 16.79 -0.23
N ARG A 114 6.09 18.02 -0.72
CA ARG A 114 7.31 18.51 -1.35
C ARG A 114 7.94 19.55 -0.44
N ILE A 115 9.09 19.20 0.12
CA ILE A 115 9.82 20.07 1.05
C ILE A 115 10.81 20.91 0.25
N LYS A 116 10.82 22.21 0.51
CA LYS A 116 11.71 23.20 -0.09
C LYS A 116 12.87 23.48 0.84
N PHE A 117 13.84 22.55 0.89
CA PHE A 117 14.96 22.60 1.85
C PHE A 117 15.86 23.84 1.69
N GLU A 118 15.75 24.56 0.61
CA GLU A 118 16.46 25.83 0.36
C GLU A 118 15.83 27.02 1.11
N GLN A 119 14.64 26.85 1.67
CA GLN A 119 13.92 27.89 2.42
C GLN A 119 14.20 27.79 3.91
N PRO A 120 14.07 28.89 4.67
CA PRO A 120 14.09 28.84 6.14
C PRO A 120 13.00 27.91 6.69
N LEU A 121 13.25 27.26 7.83
CA LEU A 121 12.34 26.30 8.46
C LEU A 121 10.91 26.85 8.63
N ALA A 122 10.76 28.11 9.04
CA ALA A 122 9.45 28.74 9.20
C ALA A 122 8.63 28.76 7.88
N GLU A 123 9.30 29.05 6.75
CA GLU A 123 8.65 29.04 5.44
C GLU A 123 8.36 27.61 4.96
N GLN A 124 9.24 26.64 5.25
CA GLN A 124 8.97 25.24 4.99
C GLN A 124 7.71 24.75 5.75
N ILE A 125 7.56 25.12 7.02
CA ILE A 125 6.39 24.78 7.85
C ILE A 125 5.12 25.39 7.25
N LYS A 126 5.16 26.67 6.87
CA LYS A 126 4.03 27.38 6.26
C LYS A 126 3.61 26.71 4.94
N ASP A 127 4.58 26.41 4.08
CA ASP A 127 4.34 25.74 2.80
C ASP A 127 3.75 24.33 3.01
N ALA A 128 4.30 23.55 3.95
CA ALA A 128 3.79 22.21 4.26
C ALA A 128 2.35 22.24 4.84
N ARG A 129 2.02 23.22 5.69
CA ARG A 129 0.66 23.41 6.19
C ARG A 129 -0.33 23.69 5.06
N GLN A 130 0.03 24.52 4.08
CA GLN A 130 -0.80 24.74 2.91
C GLN A 130 -0.99 23.45 2.09
N GLN A 131 0.07 22.67 1.91
CA GLN A 131 -0.03 21.36 1.23
C GLN A 131 -0.96 20.39 2.01
N ILE A 132 -0.93 20.42 3.33
CA ILE A 132 -1.81 19.62 4.19
C ILE A 132 -3.27 20.04 4.03
N ASP A 133 -3.58 21.33 4.01
CA ASP A 133 -4.93 21.86 3.81
C ASP A 133 -5.46 21.49 2.41
N ASN A 134 -4.62 21.57 1.39
CA ASN A 134 -4.95 21.12 0.04
C ASN A 134 -5.19 19.59 0.01
N GLY A 135 -4.39 18.82 0.74
CA GLY A 135 -4.57 17.38 0.91
C GLY A 135 -5.92 17.03 1.55
N LYS A 136 -6.32 17.79 2.58
CA LYS A 136 -7.64 17.68 3.21
C LYS A 136 -8.76 17.96 2.22
N THR A 137 -8.63 19.01 1.42
CA THR A 137 -9.60 19.37 0.36
C THR A 137 -9.73 18.25 -0.67
N MET A 138 -8.62 17.65 -1.08
CA MET A 138 -8.61 16.52 -2.01
C MET A 138 -9.17 15.23 -1.40
N GLY A 139 -9.19 15.11 -0.08
CA GLY A 139 -9.67 13.91 0.62
C GLY A 139 -8.64 12.80 0.72
N VAL A 140 -7.34 13.15 0.68
CA VAL A 140 -6.29 12.16 0.95
C VAL A 140 -6.29 11.76 2.42
N GLU A 141 -5.84 10.56 2.72
CA GLU A 141 -5.62 10.07 4.08
C GLU A 141 -4.15 10.23 4.50
N PHE A 142 -3.24 10.06 3.53
CA PHE A 142 -1.81 10.01 3.78
C PHE A 142 -1.06 11.13 3.05
N LEU A 143 -0.09 11.69 3.76
CA LEU A 143 0.84 12.69 3.26
C LEU A 143 2.24 12.09 3.30
N LEU A 144 2.78 11.73 2.13
CA LEU A 144 4.05 11.02 1.98
C LEU A 144 5.21 12.00 1.97
N THR A 145 6.22 11.74 2.78
CA THR A 145 7.52 12.43 2.77
C THR A 145 8.66 11.45 2.51
N PHE A 146 9.80 11.97 2.03
CA PHE A 146 10.92 11.15 1.54
C PHE A 146 12.16 11.23 2.44
N GLY A 147 12.09 11.95 3.57
CA GLY A 147 13.28 12.26 4.36
C GLY A 147 14.06 13.44 3.78
N ALA A 148 15.25 13.65 4.30
CA ALA A 148 16.25 14.59 3.81
C ALA A 148 17.50 13.82 3.38
N ASN A 149 18.19 14.27 2.31
CA ASN A 149 19.36 13.58 1.77
C ASN A 149 20.68 14.11 2.36
N SER A 150 20.69 15.39 2.76
CA SER A 150 21.89 16.02 3.33
C SER A 150 21.84 15.99 4.88
N PRO A 151 22.91 15.53 5.54
CA PRO A 151 22.97 15.58 7.02
C PRO A 151 22.73 16.97 7.62
N ALA A 152 23.13 18.03 6.91
CA ALA A 152 22.88 19.42 7.34
C ALA A 152 21.39 19.80 7.40
N GLN A 153 20.52 19.02 6.77
CA GLN A 153 19.07 19.25 6.72
C GLN A 153 18.29 18.36 7.71
N TYR A 154 18.93 17.44 8.41
CA TYR A 154 18.24 16.43 9.21
C TYR A 154 17.48 17.05 10.40
N GLU A 155 18.09 17.95 11.15
CA GLU A 155 17.43 18.54 12.31
C GLU A 155 16.23 19.43 11.89
N ASP A 156 16.39 20.23 10.84
CA ASP A 156 15.27 21.01 10.29
C ASP A 156 14.15 20.10 9.78
N TYR A 157 14.50 18.99 9.13
CA TYR A 157 13.53 18.00 8.68
C TYR A 157 12.78 17.36 9.86
N TYR A 158 13.46 16.98 10.93
CA TYR A 158 12.80 16.39 12.10
C TYR A 158 11.82 17.39 12.76
N ASN A 159 12.24 18.63 12.93
CA ASN A 159 11.41 19.70 13.47
C ASN A 159 10.19 19.98 12.56
N LEU A 160 10.42 20.06 11.24
CA LEU A 160 9.35 20.19 10.26
C LEU A 160 8.35 19.05 10.35
N MET A 161 8.81 17.80 10.45
CA MET A 161 7.92 16.63 10.53
C MET A 161 7.15 16.57 11.85
N GLN A 162 7.73 17.00 12.95
CA GLN A 162 7.02 17.12 14.22
C GLN A 162 5.85 18.11 14.11
N GLU A 163 6.11 19.32 13.63
CA GLU A 163 5.11 20.38 13.44
C GLU A 163 4.01 19.95 12.43
N THR A 164 4.42 19.44 11.29
CA THR A 164 3.46 19.05 10.24
C THR A 164 2.64 17.82 10.63
N SER A 165 3.18 16.92 11.43
CA SER A 165 2.43 15.75 11.92
C SER A 165 1.33 16.14 12.90
N ALA A 166 1.60 17.12 13.80
CA ALA A 166 0.59 17.68 14.69
C ALA A 166 -0.51 18.38 13.89
N TYR A 167 -0.13 19.24 12.95
CA TYR A 167 -1.07 19.97 12.09
C TYR A 167 -1.92 19.05 11.21
N ALA A 168 -1.33 17.99 10.66
CA ALA A 168 -2.05 16.98 9.87
C ALA A 168 -3.03 16.17 10.74
N GLN A 169 -2.65 15.82 11.97
CA GLN A 169 -3.54 15.11 12.89
C GLN A 169 -4.82 15.88 13.20
N GLU A 170 -4.75 17.18 13.43
CA GLU A 170 -5.91 18.06 13.64
C GLU A 170 -6.88 18.02 12.44
N ARG A 171 -6.39 17.70 11.26
CA ARG A 171 -7.15 17.60 10.00
C ARG A 171 -7.57 16.20 9.64
N GLY A 172 -7.20 15.21 10.49
CA GLY A 172 -7.50 13.80 10.25
C GLY A 172 -6.66 13.15 9.16
N LEU A 173 -5.46 13.72 8.85
CA LEU A 173 -4.50 13.16 7.91
C LEU A 173 -3.29 12.59 8.64
N LYS A 174 -2.61 11.62 8.02
CA LYS A 174 -1.38 11.00 8.55
C LYS A 174 -0.16 11.43 7.74
N VAL A 175 0.94 11.75 8.42
CA VAL A 175 2.23 11.97 7.77
C VAL A 175 3.02 10.66 7.78
N VAL A 176 3.53 10.26 6.62
CA VAL A 176 4.20 8.96 6.47
C VAL A 176 5.55 9.11 5.78
N LEU A 177 6.56 8.48 6.38
CA LEU A 177 7.94 8.46 5.88
C LEU A 177 8.15 7.27 4.95
N LYS A 178 8.63 7.54 3.75
CA LYS A 178 9.03 6.51 2.78
C LYS A 178 10.55 6.37 2.74
N PRO A 179 11.10 5.15 2.75
CA PRO A 179 12.52 4.92 2.49
C PRO A 179 12.96 5.56 1.16
N HIS A 180 13.97 6.46 1.20
CA HIS A 180 14.44 7.20 0.03
C HIS A 180 15.91 7.64 0.13
N GLY A 181 16.73 6.92 0.90
CA GLY A 181 18.10 7.33 1.19
C GLY A 181 18.19 8.36 2.33
N GLY A 182 19.39 8.82 2.63
CA GLY A 182 19.61 9.85 3.66
C GLY A 182 18.97 9.53 5.02
N ALA A 183 18.21 10.45 5.56
CA ALA A 183 17.51 10.31 6.85
C ALA A 183 16.43 9.20 6.86
N SER A 184 16.12 8.61 5.71
CA SER A 184 15.16 7.52 5.54
C SER A 184 15.73 6.33 4.76
N GLY A 185 17.06 6.11 4.82
CA GLY A 185 17.75 5.10 4.01
C GLY A 185 17.36 3.68 4.39
N ALA A 186 17.77 3.24 5.56
CA ALA A 186 17.54 1.91 6.08
C ALA A 186 16.82 1.96 7.45
N ALA A 187 16.61 0.82 8.06
CA ALA A 187 15.87 0.73 9.34
C ALA A 187 16.46 1.60 10.44
N GLU A 188 17.79 1.68 10.54
CA GLU A 188 18.46 2.50 11.56
C GLU A 188 18.13 3.99 11.40
N GLU A 189 18.27 4.52 10.18
CA GLU A 189 17.94 5.92 9.87
C GLU A 189 16.44 6.20 10.08
N ILE A 190 15.58 5.26 9.67
CA ILE A 190 14.13 5.37 9.85
C ILE A 190 13.76 5.39 11.34
N LEU A 191 14.33 4.50 12.15
CA LEU A 191 14.10 4.47 13.61
C LEU A 191 14.59 5.75 14.27
N ARG A 192 15.77 6.25 13.89
CA ARG A 192 16.28 7.53 14.36
C ARG A 192 15.36 8.69 14.00
N CYS A 193 14.83 8.68 12.76
CA CYS A 193 13.86 9.69 12.32
C CYS A 193 12.57 9.65 13.16
N LEU A 194 12.01 8.46 13.42
CA LEU A 194 10.84 8.30 14.29
C LEU A 194 11.12 8.78 15.72
N GLU A 195 12.29 8.46 16.26
CA GLU A 195 12.72 8.89 17.60
C GLU A 195 12.86 10.40 17.70
N LYS A 196 13.42 11.05 16.69
CA LYS A 196 13.62 12.49 16.64
C LYS A 196 12.31 13.25 16.46
N VAL A 197 11.46 12.81 15.55
CA VAL A 197 10.14 13.43 15.30
C VAL A 197 9.19 13.25 16.48
N LYS A 198 9.21 12.11 17.16
CA LYS A 198 8.44 11.81 18.40
C LYS A 198 6.95 12.13 18.31
N HIS A 199 6.32 11.90 17.16
CA HIS A 199 4.91 12.21 16.99
C HIS A 199 4.10 10.96 16.62
N PRO A 200 2.98 10.63 17.30
CA PRO A 200 2.22 9.39 17.04
C PRO A 200 1.60 9.35 15.65
N ASN A 201 1.37 10.51 15.03
CA ASN A 201 0.84 10.65 13.66
C ASN A 201 1.91 10.59 12.56
N PHE A 202 3.19 10.41 12.94
CA PHE A 202 4.29 10.19 12.00
C PHE A 202 4.58 8.69 11.94
N LYS A 203 4.34 8.07 10.78
CA LYS A 203 4.39 6.63 10.57
C LYS A 203 5.25 6.30 9.36
N ILE A 204 5.29 5.01 8.98
CA ILE A 204 6.09 4.52 7.87
C ILE A 204 5.16 4.12 6.73
N TRP A 205 5.58 4.47 5.51
CA TRP A 205 5.09 3.91 4.26
C TRP A 205 6.22 3.15 3.60
N PHE A 206 6.29 1.83 3.84
CA PHE A 206 7.45 1.04 3.46
C PHE A 206 7.59 0.87 1.95
N ASP A 207 8.81 0.76 1.47
CA ASP A 207 9.16 0.60 0.05
C ASP A 207 10.38 -0.32 -0.07
N ALA A 208 10.12 -1.61 -0.33
CA ALA A 208 11.16 -2.63 -0.42
C ALA A 208 12.13 -2.39 -1.58
N GLY A 209 11.63 -1.93 -2.73
CA GLY A 209 12.46 -1.60 -3.88
C GLY A 209 13.42 -0.44 -3.60
N ASN A 210 12.98 0.55 -2.81
CA ASN A 210 13.85 1.65 -2.40
C ASN A 210 14.94 1.22 -1.40
N ILE A 211 14.69 0.26 -0.55
CA ILE A 211 15.74 -0.29 0.32
C ILE A 211 16.87 -0.84 -0.54
N ILE A 212 16.58 -1.64 -1.55
CA ILE A 212 17.60 -2.15 -2.48
C ILE A 212 18.25 -1.00 -3.24
N TYR A 213 17.42 -0.11 -3.83
CA TYR A 213 17.91 0.97 -4.69
C TYR A 213 18.90 1.91 -3.99
N TYR A 214 18.57 2.35 -2.78
CA TYR A 214 19.39 3.34 -2.06
C TYR A 214 20.47 2.74 -1.18
N THR A 215 20.30 1.51 -0.66
CA THR A 215 21.15 0.98 0.40
C THR A 215 21.82 -0.36 0.09
N ASP A 216 21.39 -1.07 -0.96
CA ASP A 216 21.80 -2.45 -1.30
C ASP A 216 21.57 -3.46 -0.16
N LYS A 217 20.67 -3.13 0.79
CA LYS A 217 20.35 -4.00 1.93
C LYS A 217 19.15 -4.89 1.60
N ASP A 218 19.03 -6.00 2.33
CA ASP A 218 17.88 -6.89 2.25
C ASP A 218 16.61 -6.21 2.81
N PRO A 219 15.53 -6.03 2.01
CA PRO A 219 14.32 -5.36 2.45
C PRO A 219 13.62 -6.05 3.63
N LEU A 220 13.67 -7.39 3.72
CA LEU A 220 13.06 -8.12 4.82
C LEU A 220 13.77 -7.84 6.15
N GLU A 221 15.09 -7.87 6.14
CA GLU A 221 15.87 -7.56 7.34
C GLU A 221 15.70 -6.10 7.79
N GLN A 222 15.51 -5.17 6.84
CA GLN A 222 15.22 -3.78 7.17
C GLN A 222 13.78 -3.57 7.63
N LEU A 223 12.83 -4.40 7.18
CA LEU A 223 11.43 -4.30 7.59
C LEU A 223 11.19 -4.78 9.02
N LYS A 224 11.79 -5.90 9.44
CA LYS A 224 11.55 -6.54 10.74
C LYS A 224 11.53 -5.57 11.93
N PRO A 225 12.53 -4.71 12.15
CA PRO A 225 12.55 -3.82 13.33
C PRO A 225 11.51 -2.69 13.27
N ILE A 226 10.90 -2.42 12.11
CA ILE A 226 9.97 -1.30 11.90
C ILE A 226 8.57 -1.73 11.46
N ALA A 227 8.34 -3.03 11.27
CA ALA A 227 7.10 -3.56 10.66
C ALA A 227 5.83 -3.10 11.38
N SER A 228 5.84 -3.01 12.71
CA SER A 228 4.69 -2.56 13.52
C SER A 228 4.33 -1.07 13.33
N GLN A 229 5.22 -0.27 12.76
CA GLN A 229 5.02 1.15 12.46
C GLN A 229 4.59 1.40 11.00
N VAL A 230 4.54 0.35 10.17
CA VAL A 230 4.18 0.47 8.76
C VAL A 230 2.67 0.58 8.61
N THR A 231 2.21 1.65 7.99
CA THR A 231 0.78 1.95 7.76
C THR A 231 0.37 1.93 6.29
N GLY A 232 1.33 1.79 5.38
CA GLY A 232 1.11 1.68 3.94
C GLY A 232 2.37 1.18 3.24
N PHE A 233 2.25 0.83 1.98
CA PHE A 233 3.32 0.22 1.20
C PHE A 233 3.38 0.78 -0.22
N CYS A 234 4.58 1.19 -0.67
CA CYS A 234 4.88 1.45 -2.07
C CYS A 234 5.41 0.18 -2.72
N ALA A 235 4.64 -0.37 -3.66
CA ALA A 235 5.02 -1.58 -4.38
C ALA A 235 5.77 -1.22 -5.67
N LYS A 236 7.03 -1.63 -5.72
CA LYS A 236 7.89 -1.68 -6.89
C LYS A 236 8.98 -2.71 -6.68
N ASP A 237 9.48 -3.27 -7.75
CA ASP A 237 10.64 -4.13 -7.73
C ASP A 237 11.94 -3.33 -8.00
N CYS A 238 13.09 -3.91 -7.72
CA CYS A 238 14.40 -3.33 -7.98
C CYS A 238 15.42 -4.44 -8.23
N ASP A 239 16.28 -4.27 -9.24
CA ASP A 239 17.26 -5.28 -9.60
C ASP A 239 18.58 -5.19 -8.81
N LYS A 240 18.99 -3.96 -8.44
CA LYS A 240 20.23 -3.68 -7.71
C LYS A 240 20.30 -2.25 -7.22
N GLN A 241 21.29 -1.93 -6.41
CA GLN A 241 21.57 -0.55 -6.00
C GLN A 241 21.75 0.37 -7.22
N ASN A 242 21.07 1.51 -7.21
CA ASN A 242 21.02 2.48 -8.30
C ASN A 242 20.62 1.88 -9.68
N GLY A 243 19.96 0.71 -9.66
CA GLY A 243 19.52 0.00 -10.85
C GLY A 243 18.14 0.39 -11.34
N SER A 244 17.45 -0.55 -12.00
CA SER A 244 16.09 -0.29 -12.49
C SER A 244 15.04 -0.55 -11.40
N VAL A 245 14.07 0.34 -11.33
CA VAL A 245 12.82 0.16 -10.57
C VAL A 245 11.61 -0.02 -11.50
N TRP A 246 11.83 -0.01 -12.81
CA TRP A 246 10.81 -0.16 -13.83
C TRP A 246 10.75 -1.61 -14.30
N LEU A 247 10.42 -2.51 -13.38
CA LEU A 247 10.39 -3.95 -13.58
C LEU A 247 8.97 -4.50 -13.43
N GLU A 248 8.70 -5.59 -14.10
CA GLU A 248 7.59 -6.47 -13.77
C GLU A 248 7.86 -7.11 -12.39
N PHE A 249 6.86 -7.19 -11.53
CA PHE A 249 7.03 -7.75 -10.18
C PHE A 249 7.50 -9.20 -10.23
N GLY A 250 8.50 -9.51 -9.39
CA GLY A 250 9.18 -10.81 -9.34
C GLY A 250 10.31 -10.97 -10.36
N LYS A 251 10.67 -9.92 -11.10
CA LYS A 251 11.84 -9.90 -12.00
C LYS A 251 13.06 -9.20 -11.39
N GLY A 252 12.89 -8.53 -10.27
CA GLY A 252 13.95 -7.94 -9.48
C GLY A 252 14.33 -8.81 -8.29
N LYS A 253 14.83 -8.16 -7.23
CA LYS A 253 15.31 -8.79 -6.01
C LYS A 253 14.36 -8.71 -4.82
N VAL A 254 13.18 -8.06 -4.96
CA VAL A 254 12.22 -7.96 -3.87
C VAL A 254 11.51 -9.31 -3.69
N ASP A 255 11.75 -9.97 -2.56
CA ASP A 255 10.91 -11.10 -2.14
C ASP A 255 9.59 -10.56 -1.55
N PHE A 256 8.64 -10.27 -2.44
CA PHE A 256 7.32 -9.76 -2.04
C PHE A 256 6.59 -10.70 -1.08
N ARG A 257 6.76 -12.02 -1.23
CA ARG A 257 6.09 -12.98 -0.32
C ARG A 257 6.63 -12.89 1.09
N ALA A 258 7.95 -12.88 1.25
CA ALA A 258 8.58 -12.75 2.58
C ALA A 258 8.24 -11.40 3.21
N VAL A 259 8.33 -10.30 2.46
CA VAL A 259 8.00 -8.94 2.93
C VAL A 259 6.53 -8.82 3.36
N PHE A 260 5.58 -9.31 2.57
CA PHE A 260 4.16 -9.24 2.95
C PHE A 260 3.79 -10.24 4.03
N SER A 261 4.47 -11.38 4.16
CA SER A 261 4.29 -12.30 5.29
C SER A 261 4.72 -11.65 6.60
N GLU A 262 5.84 -10.93 6.62
CA GLU A 262 6.30 -10.15 7.78
C GLU A 262 5.28 -9.07 8.16
N LEU A 263 4.80 -8.29 7.17
CA LEU A 263 3.77 -7.28 7.39
C LEU A 263 2.47 -7.89 7.95
N LYS A 264 2.04 -9.05 7.43
CA LYS A 264 0.89 -9.79 7.96
C LYS A 264 1.10 -10.17 9.42
N GLY A 265 2.27 -10.73 9.76
CA GLY A 265 2.65 -11.07 11.12
C GLY A 265 2.65 -9.88 12.07
N ALA A 266 3.05 -8.71 11.58
CA ALA A 266 3.04 -7.44 12.31
C ALA A 266 1.64 -6.78 12.42
N GLY A 267 0.60 -7.37 11.82
CA GLY A 267 -0.78 -6.86 11.87
C GLY A 267 -1.07 -5.72 10.89
N PHE A 268 -0.32 -5.60 9.80
CA PHE A 268 -0.54 -4.60 8.76
C PHE A 268 -1.96 -4.68 8.16
N LYS A 269 -2.57 -3.52 7.95
CA LYS A 269 -3.92 -3.38 7.35
C LYS A 269 -4.00 -2.23 6.35
N GLY A 270 -2.86 -1.62 6.04
CA GLY A 270 -2.80 -0.44 5.18
C GLY A 270 -2.93 -0.76 3.68
N PRO A 271 -3.04 0.29 2.86
CA PRO A 271 -3.05 0.14 1.41
C PRO A 271 -1.67 -0.21 0.85
N VAL A 272 -1.68 -0.94 -0.26
CA VAL A 272 -0.49 -1.27 -1.07
C VAL A 272 -0.64 -0.57 -2.42
N MET A 273 0.26 0.37 -2.70
CA MET A 273 0.19 1.23 -3.89
C MET A 273 1.30 0.87 -4.88
N VAL A 274 0.93 0.45 -6.08
CA VAL A 274 1.88 0.24 -7.18
C VAL A 274 2.49 1.58 -7.58
N GLU A 275 3.81 1.70 -7.44
CA GLU A 275 4.54 2.93 -7.74
C GLU A 275 5.22 2.89 -9.10
N CYS A 276 5.84 1.76 -9.42
CA CYS A 276 6.47 1.50 -10.71
C CYS A 276 6.02 0.13 -11.23
N CYS A 277 5.92 0.01 -12.53
CA CYS A 277 5.76 -1.24 -13.26
C CYS A 277 6.67 -1.19 -14.51
N ALA A 278 6.73 -2.25 -15.28
CA ALA A 278 7.49 -2.23 -16.53
C ALA A 278 7.03 -1.07 -17.42
N LEU A 279 8.00 -0.40 -18.06
CA LEU A 279 7.75 0.71 -18.98
C LEU A 279 7.10 0.22 -20.28
N GLY A 280 6.56 1.16 -21.05
CA GLY A 280 6.01 0.94 -22.38
C GLY A 280 6.07 2.22 -23.20
N ASP A 281 6.05 2.08 -24.51
CA ASP A 281 6.14 3.20 -25.42
C ASP A 281 4.78 3.90 -25.64
N THR A 282 3.69 3.28 -25.18
CA THR A 282 2.34 3.86 -25.25
C THR A 282 1.62 3.74 -23.89
N PRO A 283 0.63 4.61 -23.63
CA PRO A 283 -0.17 4.54 -22.40
C PRO A 283 -0.85 3.18 -22.22
N GLU A 284 -1.26 2.53 -23.30
CA GLU A 284 -1.94 1.22 -23.27
C GLU A 284 -1.00 0.11 -22.79
N ILE A 285 0.27 0.12 -23.23
CA ILE A 285 1.28 -0.84 -22.77
C ILE A 285 1.54 -0.64 -21.27
N VAL A 286 1.72 0.61 -20.82
CA VAL A 286 1.89 0.91 -19.39
C VAL A 286 0.66 0.48 -18.58
N THR A 287 -0.54 0.71 -19.11
CA THR A 287 -1.80 0.28 -18.50
C THR A 287 -1.87 -1.25 -18.35
N ALA A 288 -1.46 -1.99 -19.39
CA ALA A 288 -1.38 -3.45 -19.33
C ALA A 288 -0.35 -3.92 -18.28
N ASN A 289 0.80 -3.27 -18.18
CA ASN A 289 1.83 -3.58 -17.19
C ASN A 289 1.37 -3.25 -15.76
N ALA A 290 0.68 -2.12 -15.56
CA ALA A 290 0.08 -1.77 -14.28
C ALA A 290 -1.01 -2.78 -13.85
N ARG A 291 -1.80 -3.29 -14.80
CA ARG A 291 -2.78 -4.37 -14.56
C ARG A 291 -2.10 -5.65 -14.10
N LYS A 292 -1.02 -6.09 -14.76
CA LYS A 292 -0.24 -7.26 -14.33
C LYS A 292 0.29 -7.11 -12.91
N SER A 293 0.74 -5.92 -12.54
CA SER A 293 1.20 -5.65 -11.16
C SER A 293 0.07 -5.78 -10.15
N ARG A 294 -1.16 -5.32 -10.47
CA ARG A 294 -2.34 -5.52 -9.63
C ARG A 294 -2.67 -7.01 -9.46
N GLU A 295 -2.75 -7.73 -10.56
CA GLU A 295 -3.06 -9.16 -10.57
C GLU A 295 -2.01 -9.99 -9.82
N TYR A 296 -0.74 -9.62 -9.93
CA TYR A 296 0.34 -10.23 -9.14
C TYR A 296 0.09 -10.08 -7.64
N LEU A 297 -0.23 -8.87 -7.18
CA LEU A 297 -0.51 -8.59 -5.76
C LEU A 297 -1.79 -9.32 -5.28
N GLU A 298 -2.86 -9.31 -6.06
CA GLU A 298 -4.11 -10.01 -5.74
C GLU A 298 -3.87 -11.52 -5.57
N ASN A 299 -3.13 -12.15 -6.49
CA ASN A 299 -2.78 -13.57 -6.41
C ASN A 299 -1.88 -13.88 -5.20
N LEU A 300 -0.93 -13.00 -4.91
CA LEU A 300 -0.07 -13.15 -3.75
C LEU A 300 -0.88 -13.05 -2.46
N PHE A 301 -1.74 -12.05 -2.32
CA PHE A 301 -2.56 -11.81 -1.12
C PHE A 301 -3.58 -12.92 -0.87
N ALA A 302 -4.10 -13.53 -1.92
CA ALA A 302 -5.00 -14.68 -1.80
C ALA A 302 -4.32 -15.93 -1.18
N THR A 303 -2.99 -15.97 -1.19
CA THR A 303 -2.18 -17.12 -0.72
C THR A 303 -1.24 -16.81 0.45
N LEU A 304 -1.35 -15.63 1.05
CA LEU A 304 -0.59 -15.23 2.22
C LEU A 304 -1.09 -15.87 3.52
#